data_a4b0a2679405247c1290aa2eadc0339a
#
_entry.id   a4b0a2679405247c1290aa2eadc0339a
#
_cell.length_a   1.000
_cell.length_b   1.000
_cell.length_c   1.000
_cell.angle_alpha   90.00
_cell.angle_beta   90.00
_cell.angle_gamma   90.00
#
_symmetry.space_group_name_H-M   'P 1'
#
loop_
_entity.id
_entity.type
_entity.pdbx_description
1 polymer ?
#
loop_
_entity_poly.entity_id
_entity_poly.type
_entity_poly.pdbx_seq_one_letter_code
_entity_poly.pdbx_strand_id
1 'polypeptide(L)' 'FARLQATAARGGFVVHELSGGAYLLGRWGHSRELPSLHALAVALRQMGMPA' A
#
# COMPACT_ATOMS: atom_id res chain seq x y z
N PHE A 1 3.96 -1.27 9.48
CA PHE A 1 3.65 -0.31 8.38
C PHE A 1 4.90 0.05 7.59
N ALA A 2 6.00 0.36 8.26
CA ALA A 2 7.23 0.77 7.56
C ALA A 2 7.73 -0.30 6.58
N ARG A 3 7.59 -1.58 6.92
CA ARG A 3 7.99 -2.67 6.04
C ARG A 3 7.14 -2.70 4.77
N LEU A 4 5.83 -2.53 4.91
CA LEU A 4 4.93 -2.51 3.75
C LEU A 4 5.17 -1.28 2.90
N GLN A 5 5.45 -0.15 3.52
CA GLN A 5 5.77 1.07 2.80
C GLN A 5 7.04 0.90 1.97
N ALA A 6 8.07 0.26 2.53
CA ALA A 6 9.30 -0.02 1.82
C ALA A 6 9.08 -0.99 0.67
N THR A 7 8.28 -2.04 0.89
CA THR A 7 7.93 -3.00 -0.14
C THR A 7 7.21 -2.32 -1.30
N ALA A 8 6.25 -1.46 -1.01
CA ALA A 8 5.52 -0.71 -2.02
C ALA A 8 6.46 0.20 -2.82
N ALA A 9 7.38 0.87 -2.15
CA ALA A 9 8.32 1.76 -2.80
C ALA A 9 9.19 1.03 -3.83
N ARG A 10 9.54 -0.21 -3.57
CA ARG A 10 10.32 -1.01 -4.52
C ARG A 10 9.57 -1.25 -5.82
N GLY A 11 8.25 -1.30 -5.76
CA GLY A 11 7.41 -1.45 -6.95
C GLY A 11 6.98 -0.13 -7.57
N GLY A 12 7.49 1.00 -7.07
CA GLY A 12 7.13 2.31 -7.58
C GLY A 12 5.83 2.86 -7.02
N PHE A 13 5.33 2.28 -5.93
CA PHE A 13 4.13 2.77 -5.26
C PHE A 13 4.45 3.73 -4.13
N VAL A 14 3.51 4.60 -3.84
CA VAL A 14 3.55 5.50 -2.68
C VAL A 14 2.41 5.12 -1.75
N VAL A 15 2.70 5.03 -0.45
CA VAL A 15 1.70 4.69 0.55
C VAL A 15 1.58 5.83 1.55
N HIS A 16 0.36 6.29 1.77
CA HIS A 16 0.06 7.31 2.77
C HIS A 16 -0.89 6.73 3.82
N GLU A 17 -0.60 7.03 5.07
CA GLU A 17 -1.50 6.67 6.16
C GLU A 17 -2.61 7.70 6.26
N LEU A 18 -3.85 7.23 6.28
CA LEU A 18 -5.02 8.08 6.40
C LEU A 18 -5.60 7.98 7.80
N SER A 19 -6.48 8.93 8.14
CA SER A 19 -7.19 8.91 9.41
C SER A 19 -8.06 7.64 9.52
N GLY A 20 -8.20 7.13 10.74
CA GLY A 20 -9.07 5.97 10.98
C GLY A 20 -8.48 4.63 10.59
N GLY A 21 -7.17 4.55 10.38
CA GLY A 21 -6.49 3.28 10.10
C GLY A 21 -6.53 2.84 8.65
N ALA A 22 -6.99 3.69 7.74
CA ALA A 22 -6.97 3.40 6.32
C ALA A 22 -5.64 3.82 5.69
N TYR A 23 -5.37 3.32 4.48
CA TYR A 23 -4.14 3.63 3.76
C TYR A 23 -4.47 3.96 2.31
N LEU A 24 -3.68 4.86 1.72
CA LEU A 24 -3.80 5.22 0.32
C LEU A 24 -2.59 4.68 -0.42
N LEU A 25 -2.84 3.82 -1.41
CA LEU A 25 -1.80 3.25 -2.26
C LEU A 25 -1.88 3.90 -3.63
N GLY A 26 -0.81 4.56 -4.06
CA GLY A 26 -0.80 5.30 -5.32
C GLY A 26 0.36 4.95 -6.22
N ARG A 27 0.14 5.04 -7.55
CA ARG A 27 1.17 4.85 -8.56
C ARG A 27 0.73 5.50 -9.86
N TRP A 28 1.59 6.38 -10.42
CA TRP A 28 1.40 6.99 -11.73
C TRP A 28 0.02 7.63 -11.92
N GLY A 29 -0.42 8.42 -10.95
CA GLY A 29 -1.70 9.10 -11.04
C GLY A 29 -2.91 8.25 -10.69
N HIS A 30 -2.73 6.97 -10.41
CA HIS A 30 -3.78 6.09 -9.90
C HIS A 30 -3.62 5.93 -8.40
N SER A 31 -4.73 5.94 -7.67
CA SER A 31 -4.69 5.72 -6.23
C SER A 31 -5.84 4.83 -5.81
N ARG A 32 -5.64 4.11 -4.72
CA ARG A 32 -6.62 3.20 -4.18
C ARG A 32 -6.60 3.30 -2.66
N GLU A 33 -7.76 3.48 -2.07
CA GLU A 33 -7.88 3.50 -0.62
C GLU A 33 -8.09 2.08 -0.11
N LEU A 34 -7.36 1.73 0.94
CA LEU A 34 -7.43 0.40 1.55
C LEU A 34 -7.84 0.58 3.01
N PRO A 35 -8.83 -0.20 3.49
CA PRO A 35 -9.44 0.05 4.80
C PRO A 35 -8.57 -0.35 5.99
N SER A 36 -7.50 -1.12 5.78
CA SER A 36 -6.67 -1.59 6.88
C SER A 36 -5.27 -1.95 6.39
N LEU A 37 -4.37 -2.13 7.37
CA LEU A 37 -3.01 -2.58 7.07
C LEU A 37 -3.03 -3.97 6.43
N HIS A 38 -3.92 -4.85 6.88
CA HIS A 38 -4.07 -6.19 6.31
C HIS A 38 -4.47 -6.09 4.83
N ALA A 39 -5.43 -5.21 4.51
CA ALA A 39 -5.85 -5.01 3.13
C ALA A 39 -4.70 -4.49 2.25
N LEU A 40 -3.86 -3.62 2.81
CA LEU A 40 -2.67 -3.13 2.10
C LEU A 40 -1.71 -4.28 1.80
N ALA A 41 -1.46 -5.16 2.77
CA ALA A 41 -0.57 -6.30 2.58
C ALA A 41 -1.12 -7.25 1.52
N VAL A 42 -2.42 -7.53 1.55
CA VAL A 42 -3.06 -8.40 0.56
C VAL A 42 -2.96 -7.79 -0.84
N ALA A 43 -3.21 -6.49 -0.96
CA ALA A 43 -3.13 -5.81 -2.25
C ALA A 43 -1.72 -5.91 -2.84
N LEU A 44 -0.69 -5.71 -2.03
CA LEU A 44 0.69 -5.80 -2.48
C LEU A 44 1.03 -7.22 -2.92
N ARG A 45 0.58 -8.23 -2.17
CA ARG A 45 0.82 -9.63 -2.55
C ARG A 45 0.14 -9.98 -3.87
N GLN A 46 -1.06 -9.47 -4.09
CA GLN A 46 -1.78 -9.71 -5.35
C GLN A 46 -1.07 -9.10 -6.54
N MET A 47 -0.25 -8.07 -6.31
CA MET A 47 0.56 -7.46 -7.35
C MET A 47 1.92 -8.13 -7.50
N GLY A 48 2.17 -9.22 -6.80
CA GLY A 48 3.42 -9.98 -6.88
C GLY A 48 4.52 -9.50 -5.97
N MET A 49 4.23 -8.62 -5.03
CA MET A 49 5.24 -8.12 -4.10
C MET A 49 5.28 -8.99 -2.84
N PRO A 50 6.48 -9.15 -2.23
CA PRO A 50 6.62 -9.91 -1.00
C PRO A 50 6.13 -9.09 0.20
N ALA A 51 4.89 -9.23 0.54
CA ALA A 51 4.29 -8.48 1.65
C ALA A 51 3.66 -9.40 2.69
#